data_a9aa21cd8690297d5977c292a086b6ad
#
_entry.id   a9aa21cd8690297d5977c292a086b6ad
#
_cell.length_a   1.000
_cell.length_b   1.000
_cell.length_c   1.000
_cell.angle_alpha   90.00
_cell.angle_beta   90.00
_cell.angle_gamma   90.00
#
_symmetry.space_group_name_H-M   'P 1'
#
loop_
_entity.id
_entity.type
_entity.pdbx_description
1 polymer ?
#
loop_
_entity_poly.entity_id
_entity_poly.type
_entity_poly.pdbx_seq_one_letter_code
_entity_poly.pdbx_strand_id
1 'polypeptide(L)'
;MWLDTAAFERIGIHLEPEELEALIEEALVQVVPARRVAKPTRELTAEESAALQRGGMNPDWRRDDATNPTVHTAAAYAALLASSLTVAQTARLLGIDASRIRHRLAERTLYGIREKSGWRLPAFQFTTNGLIPGIERVIPALPPSLHPLAVLGWFTRPNSDLHDDADQTPISPLDWLQTGRNPEPVAQLARGIGLGG
;
A
#
# COMPACT_ATOMS: atom_id res chain seq x y z
N MET A 1 17.39 -11.52 5.74
CA MET A 1 16.71 -10.56 4.88
C MET A 1 15.88 -11.36 3.89
N TRP A 2 14.59 -11.51 4.17
CA TRP A 2 13.70 -12.31 3.31
C TRP A 2 12.44 -11.48 3.06
N LEU A 3 12.54 -10.53 2.11
CA LEU A 3 11.35 -10.09 1.39
C LEU A 3 10.91 -11.29 0.56
N ASP A 4 9.67 -11.75 0.76
CA ASP A 4 9.10 -12.84 -0.01
C ASP A 4 8.90 -12.37 -1.46
N THR A 5 9.98 -12.51 -2.25
CA THR A 5 9.97 -12.21 -3.70
C THR A 5 8.93 -13.03 -4.44
N ALA A 6 8.54 -14.20 -3.90
CA ALA A 6 7.48 -15.03 -4.49
C ALA A 6 6.09 -14.36 -4.41
N ALA A 7 5.87 -13.41 -3.48
CA ALA A 7 4.65 -12.62 -3.45
C ALA A 7 4.58 -11.62 -4.61
N PHE A 8 5.73 -11.07 -5.01
CA PHE A 8 5.82 -10.13 -6.13
C PHE A 8 5.72 -10.83 -7.49
N GLU A 9 6.33 -12.01 -7.62
CA GLU A 9 6.23 -12.82 -8.84
C GLU A 9 4.77 -13.27 -9.13
N ARG A 10 3.99 -13.57 -8.09
CA ARG A 10 2.57 -13.94 -8.25
C ARG A 10 1.69 -12.83 -8.80
N ILE A 11 2.10 -11.57 -8.65
CA ILE A 11 1.40 -10.39 -9.19
C ILE A 11 2.09 -9.82 -10.44
N GLY A 12 3.05 -10.58 -11.02
CA GLY A 12 3.70 -10.23 -12.29
C GLY A 12 4.73 -9.11 -12.19
N ILE A 13 5.30 -8.86 -11.01
CA ILE A 13 6.30 -7.83 -10.80
C ILE A 13 7.68 -8.50 -10.74
N HIS A 14 8.49 -8.23 -11.75
CA HIS A 14 9.90 -8.58 -11.76
C HIS A 14 10.69 -7.30 -11.43
N LEU A 15 11.29 -7.27 -10.26
CA LEU A 15 12.19 -6.20 -9.83
C LEU A 15 13.59 -6.77 -9.60
N GLU A 16 14.59 -6.13 -10.19
CA GLU A 16 15.97 -6.42 -9.84
C GLU A 16 16.26 -5.92 -8.41
N PRO A 17 17.12 -6.61 -7.65
CA PRO A 17 17.45 -6.25 -6.26
C PRO A 17 17.90 -4.78 -6.10
N GLU A 18 18.65 -4.23 -7.06
CA GLU A 18 19.14 -2.85 -7.05
C GLU A 18 18.00 -1.83 -7.24
N GLU A 19 16.99 -2.15 -8.05
CA GLU A 19 15.80 -1.32 -8.23
C GLU A 19 14.96 -1.28 -6.97
N LEU A 20 14.88 -2.40 -6.27
CA LEU A 20 14.15 -2.50 -5.00
C LEU A 20 14.85 -1.69 -3.89
N GLU A 21 16.18 -1.74 -3.80
CA GLU A 21 16.94 -0.95 -2.82
C GLU A 21 16.75 0.56 -3.06
N ALA A 22 16.84 1.03 -4.29
CA ALA A 22 16.61 2.43 -4.63
C ALA A 22 15.18 2.90 -4.28
N LEU A 23 14.19 2.07 -4.51
CA LEU A 23 12.79 2.34 -4.16
C LEU A 23 12.56 2.34 -2.64
N ILE A 24 13.24 1.48 -1.90
CA ILE A 24 13.19 1.47 -0.44
C ILE A 24 13.81 2.75 0.14
N GLU A 25 14.94 3.21 -0.39
CA GLU A 25 15.55 4.48 0.03
C GLU A 25 14.63 5.68 -0.23
N GLU A 26 14.03 5.77 -1.41
CA GLU A 26 13.08 6.84 -1.74
C GLU A 26 11.84 6.79 -0.85
N ALA A 27 11.31 5.60 -0.58
CA ALA A 27 10.16 5.40 0.30
C ALA A 27 10.47 5.74 1.76
N LEU A 28 11.68 5.44 2.25
CA LEU A 28 12.12 5.82 3.61
C LEU A 28 12.08 7.33 3.81
N VAL A 29 12.49 8.11 2.81
CA VAL A 29 12.44 9.58 2.86
C VAL A 29 11.00 10.12 2.95
N GLN A 30 10.05 9.41 2.37
CA GLN A 30 8.64 9.84 2.37
C GLN A 30 7.84 9.35 3.58
N VAL A 31 8.12 8.14 4.06
CA VAL A 31 7.39 7.52 5.17
C VAL A 31 7.92 7.99 6.54
N VAL A 32 9.21 8.29 6.60
CA VAL A 32 9.79 8.89 7.81
C VAL A 32 9.57 10.41 7.71
N PRO A 33 8.57 10.99 8.42
CA PRO A 33 8.49 12.43 8.53
C PRO A 33 9.85 12.89 9.05
N ALA A 34 10.34 14.04 8.57
CA ALA A 34 11.62 14.61 8.94
C ALA A 34 11.67 14.98 10.45
N ARG A 35 11.25 14.06 11.29
CA ARG A 35 11.62 14.04 12.68
C ARG A 35 13.11 13.84 12.66
N ARG A 36 13.87 14.93 12.90
CA ARG A 36 15.30 14.85 13.21
C ARG A 36 15.47 13.69 14.17
N VAL A 37 15.89 12.53 13.63
CA VAL A 37 16.49 11.51 14.46
C VAL A 37 17.74 12.19 14.97
N ALA A 38 17.67 12.72 16.18
CA ALA A 38 18.84 13.26 16.83
C ALA A 38 19.87 12.12 16.77
N LYS A 39 20.95 12.32 15.99
CA LYS A 39 22.07 11.38 16.02
C LYS A 39 22.42 11.23 17.50
N PRO A 40 22.46 10.02 18.05
CA PRO A 40 22.87 9.85 19.43
C PRO A 40 24.23 10.52 19.56
N THR A 41 24.31 11.49 20.44
CA THR A 41 25.54 12.30 20.65
C THR A 41 26.66 11.46 21.26
N ARG A 42 26.35 10.23 21.73
CA ARG A 42 27.32 9.25 22.22
C ARG A 42 26.75 7.85 22.18
N GLU A 43 27.60 6.84 22.10
CA GLU A 43 27.24 5.44 22.33
C GLU A 43 26.91 5.22 23.83
N LEU A 44 25.95 4.33 24.09
CA LEU A 44 25.61 3.92 25.45
C LEU A 44 26.78 3.15 26.07
N THR A 45 27.08 3.45 27.32
CA THR A 45 28.05 2.66 28.07
C THR A 45 27.49 1.26 28.38
N ALA A 46 28.34 0.30 28.72
CA ALA A 46 27.92 -1.04 29.08
C ALA A 46 26.94 -1.04 30.30
N GLU A 47 27.12 -0.12 31.25
CA GLU A 47 26.24 0.01 32.42
C GLU A 47 24.86 0.57 32.03
N GLU A 48 24.81 1.56 31.15
CA GLU A 48 23.56 2.13 30.63
C GLU A 48 22.80 1.10 29.81
N SER A 49 23.49 0.32 28.99
CA SER A 49 22.90 -0.78 28.22
C SER A 49 22.30 -1.86 29.14
N ALA A 50 23.03 -2.25 30.19
CA ALA A 50 22.56 -3.21 31.18
C ALA A 50 21.36 -2.68 32.00
N ALA A 51 21.32 -1.37 32.30
CA ALA A 51 20.19 -0.75 32.96
C ALA A 51 18.93 -0.75 32.10
N LEU A 52 19.04 -0.47 30.78
CA LEU A 52 17.95 -0.53 29.81
C LEU A 52 17.41 -1.95 29.66
N GLN A 53 18.30 -2.97 29.59
CA GLN A 53 17.90 -4.37 29.52
C GLN A 53 17.12 -4.83 30.76
N ARG A 54 17.55 -4.40 31.97
CA ARG A 54 16.81 -4.70 33.20
C ARG A 54 15.43 -4.03 33.23
N GLY A 55 15.28 -2.89 32.57
CA GLY A 55 14.00 -2.20 32.37
C GLY A 55 13.13 -2.78 31.22
N GLY A 56 13.55 -3.91 30.63
CA GLY A 56 12.81 -4.57 29.54
C GLY A 56 12.97 -3.90 28.16
N MET A 57 13.90 -2.94 28.04
CA MET A 57 14.23 -2.30 26.76
C MET A 57 15.41 -2.98 26.10
N ASN A 58 15.29 -3.28 24.79
CA ASN A 58 16.41 -3.78 24.00
C ASN A 58 17.30 -2.60 23.59
N PRO A 59 18.56 -2.47 24.06
CA PRO A 59 19.45 -1.39 23.66
C PRO A 59 19.88 -1.48 22.19
N ASP A 60 19.76 -2.66 21.57
CA ASP A 60 20.11 -2.93 20.18
C ASP A 60 18.91 -2.77 19.20
N TRP A 61 17.76 -2.25 19.66
CA TRP A 61 16.56 -2.05 18.84
C TRP A 61 16.82 -1.29 17.52
N ARG A 62 17.90 -0.51 17.44
CA ARG A 62 18.31 0.23 16.25
C ARG A 62 19.11 -0.62 15.25
N ARG A 63 19.65 -1.78 15.66
CA ARG A 63 20.48 -2.66 14.82
C ARG A 63 19.68 -3.78 14.16
N ASP A 64 18.49 -4.03 14.67
CA ASP A 64 17.61 -5.06 14.12
C ASP A 64 16.66 -4.45 13.09
N ASP A 65 17.23 -4.00 11.95
CA ASP A 65 16.49 -3.41 10.82
C ASP A 65 15.45 -4.40 10.27
N ALA A 66 15.66 -5.70 10.44
CA ALA A 66 14.73 -6.74 9.99
C ALA A 66 13.42 -6.78 10.78
N THR A 67 13.38 -6.24 12.02
CA THR A 67 12.17 -6.18 12.86
C THR A 67 11.63 -4.76 13.03
N ASN A 68 12.26 -3.76 12.41
CA ASN A 68 11.84 -2.37 12.53
C ASN A 68 10.54 -2.12 11.74
N PRO A 69 9.41 -1.80 12.43
CA PRO A 69 8.12 -1.58 11.76
C PRO A 69 8.16 -0.47 10.70
N THR A 70 9.04 0.54 10.88
CA THR A 70 9.21 1.64 9.92
C THR A 70 9.85 1.17 8.63
N VAL A 71 10.86 0.30 8.72
CA VAL A 71 11.52 -0.30 7.54
C VAL A 71 10.53 -1.18 6.77
N HIS A 72 9.74 -2.00 7.48
CA HIS A 72 8.70 -2.81 6.85
C HIS A 72 7.63 -1.96 6.16
N THR A 73 7.20 -0.87 6.78
CA THR A 73 6.21 0.05 6.20
C THR A 73 6.78 0.74 4.96
N ALA A 74 8.04 1.18 5.01
CA ALA A 74 8.72 1.81 3.88
C ALA A 74 8.91 0.83 2.72
N ALA A 75 9.35 -0.40 3.00
CA ALA A 75 9.49 -1.44 2.00
C ALA A 75 8.14 -1.80 1.34
N ALA A 76 7.08 -1.92 2.13
CA ALA A 76 5.73 -2.16 1.60
C ALA A 76 5.24 -1.00 0.72
N TYR A 77 5.54 0.24 1.09
CA TYR A 77 5.19 1.42 0.28
C TYR A 77 5.99 1.48 -1.02
N ALA A 78 7.30 1.20 -0.97
CA ALA A 78 8.14 1.10 -2.15
C ALA A 78 7.63 0.03 -3.11
N ALA A 79 7.27 -1.15 -2.60
CA ALA A 79 6.70 -2.23 -3.39
C ALA A 79 5.36 -1.84 -4.04
N LEU A 80 4.50 -1.11 -3.31
CA LEU A 80 3.25 -0.57 -3.86
C LEU A 80 3.52 0.39 -5.03
N LEU A 81 4.50 1.29 -4.89
CA LEU A 81 4.87 2.23 -5.95
C LEU A 81 5.50 1.53 -7.15
N ALA A 82 6.39 0.55 -6.92
CA ALA A 82 7.02 -0.25 -7.96
C ALA A 82 6.01 -1.02 -8.82
N SER A 83 4.96 -1.56 -8.18
CA SER A 83 3.86 -2.23 -8.86
C SER A 83 2.84 -1.28 -9.51
N SER A 84 3.01 0.03 -9.32
CA SER A 84 2.06 1.01 -9.82
C SER A 84 2.36 1.44 -11.26
N LEU A 85 1.32 1.59 -12.05
CA LEU A 85 1.39 2.08 -13.42
C LEU A 85 1.53 3.60 -13.46
N THR A 86 2.24 4.11 -14.45
CA THR A 86 2.21 5.53 -14.82
C THR A 86 0.91 5.87 -15.56
N VAL A 87 0.59 7.15 -15.67
CA VAL A 87 -0.56 7.63 -16.49
C VAL A 87 -0.48 7.12 -17.93
N ALA A 88 0.72 7.10 -18.52
CA ALA A 88 0.91 6.63 -19.90
C ALA A 88 0.71 5.12 -20.04
N GLN A 89 1.18 4.32 -19.06
CA GLN A 89 0.94 2.88 -19.04
C GLN A 89 -0.55 2.56 -18.83
N THR A 90 -1.22 3.26 -17.91
CA THR A 90 -2.65 3.10 -17.67
C THR A 90 -3.48 3.50 -18.89
N ALA A 91 -3.12 4.58 -19.58
CA ALA A 91 -3.78 5.00 -20.81
C ALA A 91 -3.72 3.91 -21.88
N ARG A 92 -2.55 3.27 -22.05
CA ARG A 92 -2.37 2.14 -22.98
C ARG A 92 -3.18 0.92 -22.55
N LEU A 93 -3.14 0.56 -21.25
CA LEU A 93 -3.88 -0.59 -20.72
C LEU A 93 -5.40 -0.43 -20.93
N LEU A 94 -5.93 0.76 -20.70
CA LEU A 94 -7.36 1.03 -20.81
C LEU A 94 -7.81 1.48 -22.23
N GLY A 95 -6.88 1.66 -23.17
CA GLY A 95 -7.20 2.11 -24.53
C GLY A 95 -7.79 3.52 -24.60
N ILE A 96 -7.42 4.42 -23.68
CA ILE A 96 -7.92 5.80 -23.60
C ILE A 96 -6.77 6.81 -23.49
N ASP A 97 -7.07 8.10 -23.70
CA ASP A 97 -6.06 9.15 -23.64
C ASP A 97 -5.59 9.44 -22.20
N ALA A 98 -4.33 9.88 -22.07
CA ALA A 98 -3.74 10.28 -20.80
C ALA A 98 -4.51 11.45 -20.12
N SER A 99 -5.17 12.30 -20.89
CA SER A 99 -6.05 13.37 -20.38
C SER A 99 -7.26 12.78 -19.65
N ARG A 100 -7.87 11.73 -20.20
CA ARG A 100 -8.98 11.01 -19.58
C ARG A 100 -8.56 10.31 -18.29
N ILE A 101 -7.35 9.75 -18.23
CA ILE A 101 -6.81 9.18 -16.98
C ILE A 101 -6.71 10.27 -15.90
N ARG A 102 -6.15 11.47 -16.24
CA ARG A 102 -6.05 12.58 -15.28
C ARG A 102 -7.41 13.08 -14.82
N HIS A 103 -8.40 13.11 -15.72
CA HIS A 103 -9.77 13.47 -15.38
C HIS A 103 -10.37 12.48 -14.38
N ARG A 104 -10.24 11.17 -14.63
CA ARG A 104 -10.72 10.12 -13.73
C ARG A 104 -10.02 10.13 -12.36
N LEU A 105 -8.73 10.51 -12.31
CA LEU A 105 -8.01 10.74 -11.06
C LEU A 105 -8.58 11.94 -10.29
N ALA A 106 -8.90 13.04 -10.98
CA ALA A 106 -9.51 14.22 -10.38
C ALA A 106 -10.92 13.94 -9.86
N GLU A 107 -11.72 13.13 -10.57
CA GLU A 107 -13.03 12.66 -10.15
C GLU A 107 -12.99 11.54 -9.12
N ARG A 108 -11.78 11.04 -8.79
CA ARG A 108 -11.57 9.90 -7.91
C ARG A 108 -12.26 8.60 -8.38
N THR A 109 -12.49 8.45 -9.68
CA THR A 109 -12.97 7.18 -10.27
C THR A 109 -11.81 6.22 -10.62
N LEU A 110 -10.56 6.68 -10.45
CA LEU A 110 -9.33 5.91 -10.39
C LEU A 110 -8.55 6.30 -9.13
N TYR A 111 -7.94 5.31 -8.50
CA TYR A 111 -7.05 5.56 -7.37
C TYR A 111 -5.65 5.89 -7.87
N GLY A 112 -5.07 6.96 -7.37
CA GLY A 112 -3.71 7.36 -7.71
C GLY A 112 -2.97 7.93 -6.52
N ILE A 113 -1.68 7.66 -6.48
CA ILE A 113 -0.72 8.20 -5.51
C ILE A 113 0.03 9.32 -6.22
N ARG A 114 0.07 10.51 -5.61
CA ARG A 114 0.76 11.67 -6.16
C ARG A 114 2.20 11.67 -5.71
N GLU A 115 3.12 11.46 -6.66
CA GLU A 115 4.57 11.52 -6.45
C GLU A 115 5.17 12.77 -7.10
N LYS A 116 6.43 13.09 -6.76
CA LYS A 116 7.16 14.19 -7.40
C LYS A 116 7.29 13.97 -8.91
N SER A 117 7.48 12.73 -9.33
CA SER A 117 7.58 12.30 -10.74
C SER A 117 6.24 12.26 -11.48
N GLY A 118 5.11 12.39 -10.77
CA GLY A 118 3.78 12.33 -11.36
C GLY A 118 2.82 11.42 -10.60
N TRP A 119 1.76 10.97 -11.28
CA TRP A 119 0.80 10.04 -10.71
C TRP A 119 1.28 8.59 -10.87
N ARG A 120 1.12 7.80 -9.80
CA ARG A 120 1.27 6.35 -9.78
C ARG A 120 -0.10 5.72 -9.49
N LEU A 121 -0.51 4.81 -10.35
CA LEU A 121 -1.79 4.12 -10.22
C LEU A 121 -1.54 2.67 -9.80
N PRO A 122 -1.80 2.30 -8.54
CA PRO A 122 -1.58 0.95 -8.04
C PRO A 122 -2.26 -0.13 -8.88
N ALA A 123 -1.53 -1.23 -9.11
CA ALA A 123 -1.98 -2.29 -10.02
C ALA A 123 -3.23 -3.02 -9.54
N PHE A 124 -3.53 -3.03 -8.22
CA PHE A 124 -4.65 -3.77 -7.65
C PHE A 124 -6.01 -3.43 -8.27
N GLN A 125 -6.16 -2.23 -8.84
CA GLN A 125 -7.41 -1.78 -9.47
C GLN A 125 -7.60 -2.24 -10.91
N PHE A 126 -6.62 -2.95 -11.48
CA PHE A 126 -6.64 -3.39 -12.86
C PHE A 126 -6.61 -4.92 -12.97
N THR A 127 -7.16 -5.40 -14.07
CA THR A 127 -7.02 -6.78 -14.55
C THR A 127 -6.33 -6.75 -15.91
N THR A 128 -6.05 -7.91 -16.48
CA THR A 128 -5.56 -8.04 -17.86
C THR A 128 -6.53 -7.45 -18.89
N ASN A 129 -7.82 -7.34 -18.54
CA ASN A 129 -8.89 -6.85 -19.42
C ASN A 129 -9.28 -5.38 -19.15
N GLY A 130 -8.59 -4.70 -18.24
CA GLY A 130 -8.87 -3.30 -17.89
C GLY A 130 -9.13 -3.06 -16.42
N LEU A 131 -10.02 -2.14 -16.11
CA LEU A 131 -10.39 -1.79 -14.73
C LEU A 131 -11.27 -2.89 -14.12
N ILE A 132 -11.07 -3.19 -12.83
CA ILE A 132 -11.96 -4.08 -12.08
C ILE A 132 -13.38 -3.49 -12.06
N PRO A 133 -14.41 -4.25 -12.41
CA PRO A 133 -15.78 -3.77 -12.50
C PRO A 133 -16.27 -3.18 -11.17
N GLY A 134 -16.86 -1.99 -11.22
CA GLY A 134 -17.46 -1.34 -10.05
C GLY A 134 -16.47 -0.65 -9.11
N ILE A 135 -15.16 -0.82 -9.28
CA ILE A 135 -14.17 -0.17 -8.40
C ILE A 135 -14.24 1.35 -8.47
N GLU A 136 -14.66 1.91 -9.61
CA GLU A 136 -14.89 3.34 -9.82
C GLU A 136 -16.00 3.93 -8.94
N ARG A 137 -16.88 3.09 -8.38
CA ARG A 137 -17.90 3.48 -7.39
C ARG A 137 -17.38 3.43 -5.96
N VAL A 138 -16.43 2.53 -5.71
CA VAL A 138 -15.87 2.29 -4.37
C VAL A 138 -14.80 3.33 -4.02
N ILE A 139 -13.91 3.66 -4.96
CA ILE A 139 -12.80 4.60 -4.71
C ILE A 139 -13.28 5.97 -4.21
N PRO A 140 -14.33 6.61 -4.78
CA PRO A 140 -14.86 7.87 -4.26
C PRO A 140 -15.39 7.78 -2.83
N ALA A 141 -15.86 6.60 -2.42
CA ALA A 141 -16.42 6.36 -1.09
C ALA A 141 -15.35 6.26 0.01
N LEU A 142 -14.10 5.97 -0.35
CA LEU A 142 -12.98 5.93 0.60
C LEU A 142 -12.62 7.33 1.10
N PRO A 143 -12.24 7.50 2.38
CA PRO A 143 -11.69 8.75 2.89
C PRO A 143 -10.48 9.21 2.06
N PRO A 144 -10.43 10.48 1.60
CA PRO A 144 -9.32 10.97 0.75
C PRO A 144 -7.98 11.03 1.48
N SER A 145 -7.99 11.08 2.82
CA SER A 145 -6.79 11.12 3.67
C SER A 145 -6.24 9.75 4.01
N LEU A 146 -6.88 8.67 3.55
CA LEU A 146 -6.44 7.32 3.89
C LEU A 146 -5.07 7.04 3.25
N HIS A 147 -4.13 6.56 4.08
CA HIS A 147 -2.78 6.23 3.62
C HIS A 147 -2.81 5.12 2.55
N PRO A 148 -2.00 5.19 1.48
CA PRO A 148 -2.03 4.23 0.37
C PRO A 148 -1.91 2.75 0.78
N LEU A 149 -1.10 2.43 1.77
CA LEU A 149 -1.01 1.06 2.31
C LEU A 149 -2.28 0.64 3.04
N ALA A 150 -2.97 1.58 3.69
CA ALA A 150 -4.26 1.27 4.32
C ALA A 150 -5.34 1.03 3.25
N VAL A 151 -5.33 1.79 2.14
CA VAL A 151 -6.20 1.54 0.98
C VAL A 151 -5.94 0.14 0.40
N LEU A 152 -4.67 -0.19 0.12
CA LEU A 152 -4.31 -1.53 -0.37
C LEU A 152 -4.78 -2.62 0.59
N GLY A 153 -4.44 -2.47 1.89
CA GLY A 153 -4.81 -3.45 2.90
C GLY A 153 -6.33 -3.62 3.05
N TRP A 154 -7.09 -2.55 2.90
CA TRP A 154 -8.55 -2.61 2.95
C TRP A 154 -9.12 -3.37 1.74
N PHE A 155 -8.59 -3.14 0.54
CA PHE A 155 -9.05 -3.87 -0.64
C PHE A 155 -8.68 -5.35 -0.65
N THR A 156 -7.54 -5.71 -0.04
CA THR A 156 -6.98 -7.07 -0.16
C THR A 156 -7.24 -7.98 1.03
N ARG A 157 -7.67 -7.44 2.18
CA ARG A 157 -7.98 -8.25 3.36
C ARG A 157 -9.42 -8.71 3.35
N PRO A 158 -9.69 -9.97 3.75
CA PRO A 158 -11.06 -10.45 3.95
C PRO A 158 -11.84 -9.54 4.91
N ASN A 159 -13.10 -9.30 4.60
CA ASN A 159 -14.02 -8.51 5.40
C ASN A 159 -15.20 -9.39 5.87
N SER A 160 -15.53 -9.32 7.16
CA SER A 160 -16.59 -10.14 7.77
C SER A 160 -17.99 -9.87 7.21
N ASP A 161 -18.18 -8.75 6.51
CA ASP A 161 -19.48 -8.38 5.93
C ASP A 161 -19.61 -8.78 4.44
N LEU A 162 -18.54 -9.35 3.87
CA LEU A 162 -18.49 -9.82 2.49
C LEU A 162 -18.16 -11.31 2.48
N HIS A 163 -19.08 -12.12 1.99
CA HIS A 163 -18.93 -13.59 2.00
C HIS A 163 -18.98 -14.17 0.59
N ASP A 164 -18.26 -15.25 0.39
CA ASP A 164 -18.43 -16.09 -0.79
C ASP A 164 -19.78 -16.80 -0.72
N ASP A 165 -20.48 -16.91 -1.89
CA ASP A 165 -21.81 -17.53 -1.93
C ASP A 165 -21.76 -19.05 -1.74
N ALA A 166 -20.61 -19.66 -2.05
CA ALA A 166 -20.47 -21.12 -2.02
C ALA A 166 -20.25 -21.68 -0.62
N ASP A 167 -19.38 -21.06 0.18
CA ASP A 167 -18.95 -21.59 1.48
C ASP A 167 -19.09 -20.59 2.64
N GLN A 168 -19.64 -19.42 2.37
CA GLN A 168 -19.84 -18.35 3.35
C GLN A 168 -18.55 -17.88 4.01
N THR A 169 -17.40 -18.10 3.37
CA THR A 169 -16.11 -17.59 3.87
C THR A 169 -16.01 -16.08 3.63
N PRO A 170 -15.41 -15.31 4.58
CA PRO A 170 -15.13 -13.90 4.35
C PRO A 170 -14.17 -13.71 3.18
N ILE A 171 -14.53 -12.83 2.24
CA ILE A 171 -13.70 -12.48 1.10
C ILE A 171 -13.30 -11.00 1.14
N SER A 172 -12.27 -10.64 0.37
CA SER A 172 -11.83 -9.27 0.31
C SER A 172 -12.75 -8.40 -0.58
N PRO A 173 -12.81 -7.08 -0.34
CA PRO A 173 -13.48 -6.14 -1.26
C PRO A 173 -13.02 -6.31 -2.71
N LEU A 174 -11.75 -6.61 -2.93
CA LEU A 174 -11.18 -6.82 -4.25
C LEU A 174 -11.75 -8.09 -4.91
N ASP A 175 -11.74 -9.21 -4.18
CA ASP A 175 -12.28 -10.49 -4.68
C ASP A 175 -13.77 -10.36 -5.00
N TRP A 176 -14.54 -9.68 -4.13
CA TRP A 176 -15.95 -9.39 -4.37
C TRP A 176 -16.18 -8.69 -5.71
N LEU A 177 -15.39 -7.63 -5.99
CA LEU A 177 -15.52 -6.86 -7.22
C LEU A 177 -15.05 -7.65 -8.46
N GLN A 178 -13.99 -8.46 -8.33
CA GLN A 178 -13.47 -9.28 -9.41
C GLN A 178 -14.46 -10.33 -9.91
N THR A 179 -15.35 -10.81 -9.04
CA THR A 179 -16.44 -11.72 -9.44
C THR A 179 -17.59 -11.00 -10.16
N GLY A 180 -17.52 -9.68 -10.35
CA GLY A 180 -18.53 -8.88 -11.04
C GLY A 180 -19.82 -8.65 -10.24
N ARG A 181 -19.79 -8.87 -8.92
CA ARG A 181 -20.92 -8.62 -8.01
C ARG A 181 -21.21 -7.13 -7.89
N ASN A 182 -22.42 -6.81 -7.38
CA ASN A 182 -22.82 -5.42 -7.10
C ASN A 182 -21.79 -4.70 -6.21
N PRO A 183 -21.20 -3.56 -6.65
CA PRO A 183 -20.21 -2.83 -5.86
C PRO A 183 -20.79 -2.05 -4.67
N GLU A 184 -22.12 -1.90 -4.58
CA GLU A 184 -22.74 -1.05 -3.55
C GLU A 184 -22.46 -1.50 -2.11
N PRO A 185 -22.49 -2.80 -1.75
CA PRO A 185 -22.09 -3.25 -0.41
C PRO A 185 -20.66 -2.83 -0.07
N VAL A 186 -19.73 -2.97 -1.02
CA VAL A 186 -18.32 -2.57 -0.86
C VAL A 186 -18.19 -1.06 -0.71
N ALA A 187 -18.96 -0.29 -1.47
CA ALA A 187 -18.97 1.18 -1.36
C ALA A 187 -19.55 1.66 -0.02
N GLN A 188 -20.55 0.95 0.55
CA GLN A 188 -21.09 1.25 1.88
C GLN A 188 -20.04 1.00 2.97
N LEU A 189 -19.32 -0.12 2.90
CA LEU A 189 -18.21 -0.43 3.81
C LEU A 189 -17.10 0.63 3.73
N ALA A 190 -16.78 1.10 2.52
CA ALA A 190 -15.79 2.17 2.31
C ALA A 190 -16.20 3.49 2.98
N ARG A 191 -17.48 3.87 2.94
CA ARG A 191 -18.01 5.07 3.63
C ARG A 191 -17.92 4.94 5.15
N GLY A 192 -18.01 3.72 5.68
CA GLY A 192 -17.90 3.44 7.12
C GLY A 192 -16.47 3.60 7.68
N ILE A 193 -15.44 3.69 6.83
CA ILE A 193 -14.07 3.88 7.31
C ILE A 193 -13.93 5.25 7.97
N GLY A 194 -13.55 5.27 9.25
CA GLY A 194 -13.33 6.51 10.00
C GLY A 194 -14.57 7.08 10.70
N LEU A 195 -15.74 6.45 10.59
CA LEU A 195 -16.95 6.84 11.32
C LEU A 195 -17.05 6.16 12.71
N GLY A 196 -16.11 5.28 13.05
CA GLY A 196 -16.09 4.46 14.28
C GLY A 196 -14.95 4.86 15.24
N GLY A 197 -14.68 6.16 15.40
CA GLY A 197 -13.71 6.70 16.35
C GLY A 197 -14.35 7.53 17.42
#